data_dd107c382be23ae1210a418847270b9f
#
_entry.id   dd107c382be23ae1210a418847270b9f
#
_cell.length_a   1.000
_cell.length_b   1.000
_cell.length_c   1.000
_cell.angle_alpha   90.00
_cell.angle_beta   90.00
_cell.angle_gamma   90.00
#
_symmetry.space_group_name_H-M   'P 1'
#
loop_
_entity.id
_entity.type
_entity.pdbx_description
1 polymer ?
#
loop_
_entity_poly.entity_id
_entity_poly.type
_entity_poly.pdbx_seq_one_letter_code
_entity_poly.pdbx_strand_id
1 'polypeptide(L)'
;GFWEPDERPAAWGNPQEALHQIQFWKVFELCLEALPGQQARVFMMREYIELESDEICASVGISTSNLNVIMHRARLRLRECLENNWHQTQGQPC
;
A
#
# COMPACT_ATOMS: atom_id res chain seq x y z
N GLY A 1 8.88 4.60 5.53
CA GLY A 1 8.04 4.74 4.37
C GLY A 1 7.26 3.50 4.05
N PHE A 2 6.34 3.63 3.13
CA PHE A 2 5.50 2.51 2.73
C PHE A 2 6.24 1.51 1.86
N TRP A 3 7.22 1.98 1.09
CA TRP A 3 7.91 1.16 0.13
C TRP A 3 9.41 1.30 0.24
N GLU A 4 10.10 0.21 -0.08
CA GLU A 4 11.52 0.29 -0.36
C GLU A 4 11.69 1.07 -1.66
N PRO A 5 12.87 1.69 -1.88
CA PRO A 5 13.04 2.51 -3.08
C PRO A 5 12.74 1.80 -4.39
N ASP A 6 13.06 0.50 -4.48
CA ASP A 6 12.84 -0.26 -5.71
C ASP A 6 11.42 -0.76 -5.86
N GLU A 7 10.58 -0.59 -4.83
CA GLU A 7 9.18 -1.02 -4.86
C GLU A 7 8.22 0.10 -5.24
N ARG A 8 8.72 1.30 -5.39
CA ARG A 8 7.87 2.43 -5.72
C ARG A 8 7.26 2.31 -7.10
N PRO A 9 6.03 2.79 -7.28
CA PRO A 9 5.44 2.86 -8.61
C PRO A 9 6.29 3.73 -9.53
N ALA A 10 6.56 3.23 -10.72
CA ALA A 10 7.42 3.93 -11.68
C ALA A 10 6.83 5.27 -12.13
N ALA A 11 5.50 5.40 -12.06
CA ALA A 11 4.81 6.59 -12.52
C ALA A 11 4.99 7.80 -11.61
N TRP A 12 5.54 7.60 -10.42
CA TRP A 12 5.60 8.69 -9.43
C TRP A 12 6.69 9.72 -9.71
N GLY A 13 7.79 9.32 -10.31
CA GLY A 13 8.91 10.22 -10.49
C GLY A 13 9.55 10.60 -9.17
N ASN A 14 9.11 11.70 -8.56
CA ASN A 14 9.62 12.13 -7.26
C ASN A 14 8.67 11.64 -6.17
N PRO A 15 9.10 10.66 -5.34
CA PRO A 15 8.21 10.09 -4.35
C PRO A 15 7.80 11.06 -3.25
N GLN A 16 8.67 12.00 -2.87
CA GLN A 16 8.29 12.97 -1.86
C GLN A 16 7.19 13.89 -2.35
N GLU A 17 7.32 14.31 -3.59
CA GLU A 17 6.32 15.17 -4.21
C GLU A 17 4.97 14.45 -4.31
N ALA A 18 5.00 13.19 -4.73
CA ALA A 18 3.79 12.40 -4.85
C ALA A 18 3.08 12.26 -3.51
N LEU A 19 3.85 12.02 -2.45
CA LEU A 19 3.27 11.83 -1.13
C LEU A 19 2.60 13.08 -0.58
N HIS A 20 2.94 14.25 -1.10
CA HIS A 20 2.34 15.50 -0.65
C HIS A 20 1.11 15.90 -1.45
N GLN A 21 0.78 15.16 -2.50
CA GLN A 21 -0.37 15.50 -3.33
C GLN A 21 -1.64 14.86 -2.78
N ILE A 22 -2.69 15.65 -2.75
CA ILE A 22 -4.01 15.17 -2.31
C ILE A 22 -4.49 14.03 -3.20
N GLN A 23 -4.21 14.12 -4.49
CA GLN A 23 -4.63 13.08 -5.45
C GLN A 23 -4.00 11.75 -5.15
N PHE A 24 -2.74 11.75 -4.70
CA PHE A 24 -2.08 10.51 -4.32
C PHE A 24 -2.88 9.78 -3.24
N TRP A 25 -3.27 10.53 -2.21
CA TRP A 25 -3.96 9.93 -1.08
C TRP A 25 -5.35 9.43 -1.45
N LYS A 26 -6.02 10.11 -2.36
CA LYS A 26 -7.32 9.66 -2.84
C LYS A 26 -7.20 8.33 -3.58
N VAL A 27 -6.21 8.23 -4.47
CA VAL A 27 -5.98 6.99 -5.20
C VAL A 27 -5.53 5.89 -4.25
N PHE A 28 -4.68 6.23 -3.30
CA PHE A 28 -4.20 5.28 -2.30
C PHE A 28 -5.36 4.67 -1.51
N GLU A 29 -6.30 5.50 -1.08
CA GLU A 29 -7.46 5.01 -0.35
C GLU A 29 -8.30 4.05 -1.18
N LEU A 30 -8.52 4.40 -2.44
CA LEU A 30 -9.27 3.52 -3.34
C LEU A 30 -8.58 2.18 -3.50
N CYS A 31 -7.27 2.21 -3.66
CA CYS A 31 -6.49 0.98 -3.82
C CYS A 31 -6.49 0.16 -2.54
N LEU A 32 -6.43 0.82 -1.40
CA LEU A 32 -6.47 0.13 -0.11
C LEU A 32 -7.79 -0.59 0.08
N GLU A 33 -8.89 0.06 -0.31
CA GLU A 33 -10.22 -0.55 -0.22
C GLU A 33 -10.37 -1.74 -1.17
N ALA A 34 -9.60 -1.76 -2.24
CA ALA A 34 -9.65 -2.84 -3.21
C ALA A 34 -8.87 -4.08 -2.78
N LEU A 35 -8.08 -3.98 -1.71
CA LEU A 35 -7.34 -5.11 -1.21
C LEU A 35 -8.26 -6.15 -0.58
N PRO A 36 -7.91 -7.45 -0.65
CA PRO A 36 -8.62 -8.44 0.14
C PRO A 36 -8.62 -8.04 1.61
N GLY A 37 -9.72 -8.33 2.30
CA GLY A 37 -9.92 -7.87 3.67
C GLY A 37 -8.75 -8.13 4.62
N GLN A 38 -8.18 -9.32 4.57
CA GLN A 38 -7.07 -9.65 5.43
C GLN A 38 -5.83 -8.82 5.12
N GLN A 39 -5.54 -8.63 3.84
CA GLN A 39 -4.39 -7.83 3.43
C GLN A 39 -4.56 -6.37 3.85
N ALA A 40 -5.75 -5.84 3.68
CA ALA A 40 -6.02 -4.46 4.07
C ALA A 40 -5.87 -4.28 5.57
N ARG A 41 -6.42 -5.21 6.35
CA ARG A 41 -6.36 -5.14 7.81
C ARG A 41 -4.91 -5.19 8.31
N VAL A 42 -4.15 -6.16 7.82
CA VAL A 42 -2.77 -6.33 8.24
C VAL A 42 -1.93 -5.12 7.84
N PHE A 43 -2.14 -4.63 6.63
CA PHE A 43 -1.42 -3.46 6.14
C PHE A 43 -1.70 -2.24 7.02
N MET A 44 -2.98 -2.03 7.37
CA MET A 44 -3.36 -0.91 8.23
C MET A 44 -2.73 -1.03 9.62
N MET A 45 -2.74 -2.23 10.18
CA MET A 45 -2.13 -2.46 11.50
C MET A 45 -0.64 -2.14 11.49
N ARG A 46 0.03 -2.52 10.42
CA ARG A 46 1.48 -2.34 10.34
C ARG A 46 1.86 -0.90 10.03
N GLU A 47 1.20 -0.30 9.04
CA GLU A 47 1.65 0.99 8.50
C GLU A 47 0.95 2.20 9.14
N TYR A 48 -0.27 2.03 9.59
CA TYR A 48 -1.02 3.15 10.19
C TYR A 48 -1.00 3.12 11.70
N ILE A 49 -1.30 1.96 12.28
CA ILE A 49 -1.33 1.81 13.74
C ILE A 49 0.06 1.54 14.28
N GLU A 50 0.95 1.02 13.43
CA GLU A 50 2.34 0.76 13.76
C GLU A 50 2.52 -0.30 14.83
N LEU A 51 1.68 -1.32 14.77
CA LEU A 51 1.82 -2.46 15.66
C LEU A 51 3.04 -3.29 15.29
N GLU A 52 3.61 -3.94 16.30
CA GLU A 52 4.71 -4.85 16.08
C GLU A 52 4.22 -6.14 15.44
N SER A 53 5.14 -6.86 14.80
CA SER A 53 4.78 -8.07 14.06
C SER A 53 4.11 -9.11 14.94
N ASP A 54 4.62 -9.32 16.15
CA ASP A 54 4.04 -10.30 17.05
C ASP A 54 2.63 -9.88 17.51
N GLU A 55 2.41 -8.59 17.67
CA GLU A 55 1.08 -8.09 18.02
C GLU A 55 0.08 -8.34 16.91
N ILE A 56 0.51 -8.11 15.67
CA ILE A 56 -0.35 -8.35 14.51
C ILE A 56 -0.65 -9.83 14.38
N CYS A 57 0.37 -10.67 14.53
CA CYS A 57 0.19 -12.10 14.42
C CYS A 57 -0.78 -12.63 15.47
N ALA A 58 -0.68 -12.14 16.69
CA ALA A 58 -1.58 -12.53 17.77
C ALA A 58 -3.00 -12.06 17.50
N SER A 59 -3.14 -10.86 16.98
CA SER A 59 -4.44 -10.26 16.74
C SER A 59 -5.19 -10.93 15.59
N VAL A 60 -4.47 -11.32 14.55
CA VAL A 60 -5.07 -11.89 13.35
C VAL A 60 -5.02 -13.42 13.35
N GLY A 61 -4.17 -14.00 14.18
CA GLY A 61 -4.05 -15.45 14.26
C GLY A 61 -3.21 -16.04 13.15
N ILE A 62 -2.10 -15.41 12.82
CA ILE A 62 -1.22 -15.87 11.74
C ILE A 62 0.22 -15.97 12.23
N SER A 63 1.04 -16.70 11.50
CA SER A 63 2.46 -16.80 11.79
C SER A 63 3.21 -15.58 11.25
N THR A 64 4.43 -15.38 11.73
CA THR A 64 5.29 -14.31 11.23
C THR A 64 5.59 -14.49 9.75
N SER A 65 5.84 -15.73 9.32
CA SER A 65 6.07 -16.01 7.91
C SER A 65 4.88 -15.62 7.06
N ASN A 66 3.68 -15.95 7.54
CA ASN A 66 2.46 -15.62 6.81
C ASN A 66 2.24 -14.11 6.79
N LEU A 67 2.55 -13.42 7.89
CA LEU A 67 2.47 -11.97 7.93
C LEU A 67 3.33 -11.34 6.84
N ASN A 68 4.55 -11.82 6.70
CA ASN A 68 5.46 -11.28 5.69
C ASN A 68 4.92 -11.50 4.27
N VAL A 69 4.33 -12.66 4.02
CA VAL A 69 3.72 -12.95 2.72
C VAL A 69 2.55 -12.02 2.45
N ILE A 70 1.68 -11.85 3.44
CA ILE A 70 0.51 -10.97 3.31
C ILE A 70 0.94 -9.54 3.04
N MET A 71 1.93 -9.05 3.78
CA MET A 71 2.41 -7.68 3.59
C MET A 71 3.03 -7.50 2.21
N HIS A 72 3.79 -8.48 1.76
CA HIS A 72 4.40 -8.41 0.43
C HIS A 72 3.32 -8.33 -0.66
N ARG A 73 2.31 -9.18 -0.56
CA ARG A 73 1.23 -9.19 -1.52
C ARG A 73 0.42 -7.90 -1.48
N ALA A 74 0.18 -7.37 -0.29
CA ALA A 74 -0.54 -6.12 -0.14
C ALA A 74 0.21 -4.98 -0.84
N ARG A 75 1.52 -4.90 -0.62
CA ARG A 75 2.33 -3.85 -1.25
C ARG A 75 2.34 -3.98 -2.76
N LEU A 76 2.44 -5.20 -3.28
CA LEU A 76 2.42 -5.41 -4.73
C LEU A 76 1.09 -4.98 -5.32
N ARG A 77 0.00 -5.36 -4.70
CA ARG A 77 -1.33 -5.00 -5.20
C ARG A 77 -1.55 -3.50 -5.14
N LEU A 78 -1.11 -2.87 -4.04
CA LEU A 78 -1.21 -1.42 -3.92
C LEU A 78 -0.40 -0.72 -4.99
N ARG A 79 0.83 -1.19 -5.23
CA ARG A 79 1.68 -0.60 -6.25
C ARG A 79 1.06 -0.70 -7.63
N GLU A 80 0.55 -1.88 -7.98
CA GLU A 80 -0.09 -2.08 -9.27
C GLU A 80 -1.32 -1.20 -9.42
N CYS A 81 -2.13 -1.14 -8.38
CA CYS A 81 -3.33 -0.32 -8.39
C CYS A 81 -2.99 1.16 -8.55
N LEU A 82 -1.98 1.62 -7.80
CA LEU A 82 -1.54 3.01 -7.88
C LEU A 82 -1.02 3.35 -9.27
N GLU A 83 -0.21 2.47 -9.86
CA GLU A 83 0.32 2.71 -11.19
C GLU A 83 -0.79 2.78 -12.23
N ASN A 84 -1.76 1.88 -12.12
CA ASN A 84 -2.87 1.84 -13.08
C ASN A 84 -3.79 3.04 -12.96
N ASN A 85 -4.02 3.49 -11.73
CA ASN A 85 -4.99 4.56 -11.48
C ASN A 85 -4.37 5.94 -11.40
N TRP A 86 -3.08 6.02 -11.08
CA TRP A 86 -2.38 7.29 -10.97
C TRP A 86 -2.38 8.05 -12.29
N HIS A 87 -2.13 7.33 -13.38
CA HIS A 87 -2.14 7.93 -14.70
C HIS A 87 -3.50 8.51 -15.05
N GLN A 88 -4.56 7.77 -14.71
CA GLN A 88 -5.92 8.22 -14.97
C GLN A 88 -6.26 9.45 -14.14
N THR A 89 -5.83 9.43 -12.89
CA THR A 89 -6.10 10.52 -11.95
C THR A 89 -5.35 11.79 -12.36
N GLN A 90 -4.18 11.64 -12.93
CA GLN A 90 -3.39 12.78 -13.38
C GLN A 90 -3.99 13.45 -14.62
N GLY A 91 -5.11 12.94 -15.08
CA GLY A 91 -5.79 13.54 -16.22
C GLY A 91 -4.93 13.47 -17.45
N GLN A 92 -4.49 12.28 -17.78
CA GLN A 92 -3.64 12.10 -18.93
C GLN A 92 -4.24 12.78 -20.14
N PRO A 93 -3.48 13.62 -20.80
CA PRO A 93 -3.97 14.22 -22.04
C PRO A 93 -4.12 13.09 -23.02
N CYS A 94 -5.25 12.82 -23.30
CA CYS A 94 -5.49 11.68 -24.18
C CYS A 94 -5.55 12.15 -25.57
#